data_22d8a505841b4768127c3a7dc4f5e632
#
_entry.id   22d8a505841b4768127c3a7dc4f5e632
#
_cell.length_a   1.000
_cell.length_b   1.000
_cell.length_c   1.000
_cell.angle_alpha   90.00
_cell.angle_beta   90.00
_cell.angle_gamma   90.00
#
_symmetry.space_group_name_H-M   'P 1'
#
loop_
_entity.id
_entity.type
_entity.pdbx_description
1 polymer ?
#
loop_
_entity_poly.entity_id
_entity_poly.type
_entity_poly.pdbx_seq_one_letter_code
_entity_poly.pdbx_strand_id
1 'polypeptide(L)'
;EMQRSLVGSEMCIRDSYRKMHIPDDPAYYEKFYFTPGDLGFKPIETSLGRLGVLVCWDQWYPEAARLMALAGAEILIYPTAIGWESSDTPDEQARQREAWMTVQRGHAVANGLPVVTVNRVGHEEDPSGQTGGISFWGSSFVAGPQGELLYQAPCDSEVEAIVDIDLGRSEQVRRWWPFLRDRRIDAYDDLTKRFID
;
A
#
# COMPACT_ATOMS: atom_id res chain seq x y z
N GLU A 1 8.55 3.84 22.74
CA GLU A 1 10.03 3.64 22.86
C GLU A 1 10.67 2.96 21.66
N MET A 2 10.10 3.07 20.49
CA MET A 2 10.63 2.49 19.24
C MET A 2 11.51 3.50 18.47
N GLN A 3 12.29 4.32 19.16
CA GLN A 3 12.85 5.52 18.56
C GLN A 3 14.36 5.67 18.62
N ARG A 4 15.13 4.66 18.99
CA ARG A 4 16.54 4.89 19.27
C ARG A 4 17.55 4.03 18.51
N SER A 5 17.23 3.54 17.35
CA SER A 5 18.22 2.85 16.50
C SER A 5 18.53 3.57 15.18
N LEU A 6 18.22 4.84 15.06
CA LEU A 6 18.65 5.62 13.89
C LEU A 6 19.95 6.37 14.25
N VAL A 7 21.04 5.73 13.96
CA VAL A 7 22.39 6.32 14.08
C VAL A 7 22.64 7.22 12.88
N GLY A 8 22.49 8.49 13.10
CA GLY A 8 22.77 9.55 12.14
C GLY A 8 22.26 10.86 12.70
N SER A 9 23.12 11.80 12.89
CA SER A 9 22.92 13.00 13.70
C SER A 9 21.86 13.98 13.23
N GLU A 10 21.01 13.68 12.22
CA GLU A 10 20.02 14.62 11.69
C GLU A 10 18.74 13.98 11.14
N MET A 11 18.32 12.83 11.64
CA MET A 11 17.00 12.31 11.27
C MET A 11 15.92 12.94 12.17
N CYS A 12 15.53 14.14 11.82
CA CYS A 12 14.30 14.71 12.33
C CYS A 12 13.12 14.02 11.66
N ILE A 13 12.16 13.51 12.46
CA ILE A 13 10.84 13.17 11.94
C ILE A 13 10.23 14.47 11.45
N ARG A 14 10.14 14.64 10.13
CA ARG A 14 9.59 15.84 9.50
C ARG A 14 8.10 15.74 9.26
N ASP A 15 7.61 14.49 9.15
CA ASP A 15 6.20 14.23 8.88
C ASP A 15 5.79 12.86 9.39
N SER A 16 4.47 12.63 9.47
CA SER A 16 3.89 11.37 9.91
C SER A 16 2.59 11.07 9.14
N TYR A 17 2.34 9.79 8.90
CA TYR A 17 1.07 9.29 8.42
C TYR A 17 0.41 8.42 9.49
N ARG A 18 -0.89 8.58 9.70
CA ARG A 18 -1.68 7.71 10.57
C ARG A 18 -2.59 6.85 9.71
N LYS A 19 -2.46 5.53 9.80
CA LYS A 19 -3.25 4.55 9.05
C LYS A 19 -4.74 4.89 9.11
N MET A 20 -5.37 5.09 7.97
CA MET A 20 -6.75 5.55 7.87
C MET A 20 -7.76 4.40 7.97
N HIS A 21 -7.43 3.25 7.39
CA HIS A 21 -8.31 2.08 7.41
C HIS A 21 -7.76 1.03 8.38
N ILE A 22 -8.55 0.70 9.39
CA ILE A 22 -8.16 -0.27 10.43
C ILE A 22 -8.94 -1.56 10.19
N PRO A 23 -8.27 -2.70 9.98
CA PRO A 23 -8.93 -4.00 9.80
C PRO A 23 -9.56 -4.50 11.10
N ASP A 24 -10.52 -5.39 10.95
CA ASP A 24 -11.19 -6.08 12.05
C ASP A 24 -11.61 -7.48 11.57
N ASP A 25 -10.64 -8.22 11.07
CA ASP A 25 -10.82 -9.57 10.52
C ASP A 25 -10.16 -10.60 11.44
N PRO A 26 -10.47 -11.87 11.30
CA PRO A 26 -9.77 -12.94 12.01
C PRO A 26 -8.25 -12.79 11.86
N ALA A 27 -7.52 -12.94 12.96
CA ALA A 27 -6.09 -12.70 13.10
C ALA A 27 -5.60 -11.25 12.93
N TYR A 28 -6.48 -10.30 12.56
CA TYR A 28 -6.17 -8.88 12.38
C TYR A 28 -7.14 -7.96 13.14
N TYR A 29 -7.35 -8.22 14.43
CA TYR A 29 -8.27 -7.45 15.30
C TYR A 29 -7.67 -6.10 15.71
N GLU A 30 -7.24 -5.30 14.73
CA GLU A 30 -6.54 -4.03 15.01
C GLU A 30 -7.47 -2.97 15.62
N LYS A 31 -8.78 -3.01 15.37
CA LYS A 31 -9.73 -2.05 15.96
C LYS A 31 -9.81 -2.09 17.47
N PHE A 32 -9.40 -3.18 18.09
CA PHE A 32 -9.31 -3.25 19.56
C PHE A 32 -8.22 -2.31 20.11
N TYR A 33 -7.15 -2.09 19.35
CA TYR A 33 -5.97 -1.33 19.77
C TYR A 33 -5.87 0.06 19.14
N PHE A 34 -6.44 0.25 17.93
CA PHE A 34 -6.22 1.43 17.12
C PHE A 34 -7.53 2.06 16.65
N THR A 35 -7.50 3.37 16.46
CA THR A 35 -8.56 4.14 15.81
C THR A 35 -8.11 4.57 14.41
N PRO A 36 -9.04 4.83 13.48
CA PRO A 36 -8.71 5.42 12.19
C PRO A 36 -7.92 6.71 12.32
N GLY A 37 -6.99 6.91 11.38
CA GLY A 37 -6.19 8.13 11.32
C GLY A 37 -7.04 9.38 11.07
N ASP A 38 -6.54 10.52 11.49
CA ASP A 38 -7.22 11.82 11.44
C ASP A 38 -6.45 12.91 10.67
N LEU A 39 -5.30 12.56 10.08
CA LEU A 39 -4.46 13.50 9.34
C LEU A 39 -4.86 13.64 7.86
N GLY A 40 -5.77 12.79 7.37
CA GLY A 40 -6.16 12.71 5.98
C GLY A 40 -5.08 12.09 5.09
N PHE A 41 -5.30 12.18 3.78
CA PHE A 41 -4.42 11.62 2.76
C PHE A 41 -3.52 12.71 2.18
N LYS A 42 -2.37 12.95 2.80
CA LYS A 42 -1.42 13.99 2.42
C LYS A 42 -0.07 13.37 2.08
N PRO A 43 0.46 13.61 0.87
CA PRO A 43 1.81 13.20 0.54
C PRO A 43 2.86 13.90 1.40
N ILE A 44 3.95 13.21 1.66
CA ILE A 44 5.10 13.72 2.39
C ILE A 44 6.06 14.36 1.37
N GLU A 45 6.39 15.63 1.57
CA GLU A 45 7.36 16.34 0.75
C GLU A 45 8.77 15.96 1.16
N THR A 46 9.58 15.51 0.19
CA THR A 46 10.99 15.18 0.41
C THR A 46 11.85 15.86 -0.64
N SER A 47 13.17 15.86 -0.44
CA SER A 47 14.11 16.34 -1.45
C SER A 47 14.14 15.50 -2.74
N LEU A 48 13.54 14.30 -2.72
CA LEU A 48 13.51 13.36 -3.83
C LEU A 48 12.14 13.28 -4.50
N GLY A 49 11.16 14.06 -4.05
CA GLY A 49 9.79 14.06 -4.56
C GLY A 49 8.73 13.89 -3.47
N ARG A 50 7.48 13.83 -3.88
CA ARG A 50 6.30 13.69 -3.01
C ARG A 50 5.92 12.24 -2.84
N LEU A 51 6.01 11.73 -1.62
CA LEU A 51 5.74 10.33 -1.28
C LEU A 51 4.33 10.18 -0.71
N GLY A 52 3.48 9.41 -1.36
CA GLY A 52 2.18 8.99 -0.84
C GLY A 52 2.32 7.72 -0.03
N VAL A 53 2.48 7.84 1.30
CA VAL A 53 2.59 6.69 2.18
C VAL A 53 1.21 6.26 2.65
N LEU A 54 0.87 4.99 2.44
CA LEU A 54 -0.39 4.36 2.81
C LEU A 54 -0.08 3.02 3.48
N VAL A 55 -0.63 2.76 4.67
CA VAL A 55 -0.16 1.65 5.50
C VAL A 55 -1.11 0.46 5.43
N CYS A 56 -0.58 -0.70 5.04
CA CYS A 56 -1.21 -2.02 5.14
C CYS A 56 -2.64 -2.03 4.57
N TRP A 57 -3.69 -2.04 5.41
CA TRP A 57 -5.10 -2.12 5.00
C TRP A 57 -5.52 -1.00 4.03
N ASP A 58 -4.87 0.16 4.06
CA ASP A 58 -5.10 1.25 3.10
C ASP A 58 -4.87 0.81 1.64
N GLN A 59 -4.07 -0.22 1.41
CA GLN A 59 -3.73 -0.75 0.09
C GLN A 59 -4.92 -1.30 -0.70
N TRP A 60 -6.03 -1.63 -0.01
CA TRP A 60 -7.23 -2.18 -0.63
C TRP A 60 -8.19 -1.11 -1.17
N TYR A 61 -7.99 0.16 -0.79
CA TYR A 61 -8.93 1.25 -1.04
C TYR A 61 -8.45 2.16 -2.17
N PRO A 62 -9.09 2.11 -3.36
CA PRO A 62 -8.76 2.97 -4.49
C PRO A 62 -8.88 4.46 -4.17
N GLU A 63 -9.79 4.84 -3.27
CA GLU A 63 -10.02 6.22 -2.82
C GLU A 63 -8.76 6.79 -2.16
N ALA A 64 -8.07 6.02 -1.32
CA ALA A 64 -6.85 6.44 -0.66
C ALA A 64 -5.73 6.75 -1.67
N ALA A 65 -5.50 5.82 -2.60
CA ALA A 65 -4.54 6.00 -3.69
C ALA A 65 -4.87 7.21 -4.56
N ARG A 66 -6.15 7.38 -4.89
CA ARG A 66 -6.64 8.51 -5.69
C ARG A 66 -6.43 9.85 -4.98
N LEU A 67 -6.74 9.94 -3.70
CA LEU A 67 -6.57 11.16 -2.93
C LEU A 67 -5.09 11.55 -2.82
N MET A 68 -4.20 10.59 -2.57
CA MET A 68 -2.75 10.83 -2.60
C MET A 68 -2.28 11.34 -3.97
N ALA A 69 -2.73 10.72 -5.06
CA ALA A 69 -2.38 11.15 -6.41
C ALA A 69 -2.90 12.56 -6.74
N LEU A 70 -4.13 12.89 -6.33
CA LEU A 70 -4.71 14.23 -6.50
C LEU A 70 -4.01 15.29 -5.66
N ALA A 71 -3.46 14.91 -4.50
CA ALA A 71 -2.64 15.76 -3.66
C ALA A 71 -1.19 15.90 -4.18
N GLY A 72 -0.85 15.28 -5.31
CA GLY A 72 0.43 15.41 -5.99
C GLY A 72 1.48 14.38 -5.61
N ALA A 73 1.11 13.23 -5.04
CA ALA A 73 2.05 12.13 -4.86
C ALA A 73 2.66 11.70 -6.20
N GLU A 74 3.96 11.45 -6.20
CA GLU A 74 4.72 10.98 -7.35
C GLU A 74 5.00 9.48 -7.27
N ILE A 75 5.02 8.93 -6.06
CA ILE A 75 5.17 7.50 -5.76
C ILE A 75 4.18 7.15 -4.65
N LEU A 76 3.51 5.99 -4.72
CA LEU A 76 2.79 5.40 -3.60
C LEU A 76 3.65 4.33 -2.93
N ILE A 77 3.69 4.34 -1.59
CA ILE A 77 4.46 3.39 -0.80
C ILE A 77 3.52 2.70 0.19
N TYR A 78 3.50 1.36 0.16
CA TYR A 78 2.67 0.52 1.00
C TYR A 78 3.53 -0.42 1.88
N PRO A 79 3.96 0.00 3.07
CA PRO A 79 4.49 -0.93 4.06
C PRO A 79 3.33 -1.76 4.63
N THR A 80 3.52 -3.09 4.70
CA THR A 80 2.46 -4.01 5.11
C THR A 80 3.00 -5.26 5.79
N ALA A 81 2.11 -5.95 6.52
CA ALA A 81 2.30 -7.29 7.04
C ALA A 81 1.01 -8.08 6.77
N ILE A 82 0.96 -8.76 5.62
CA ILE A 82 -0.18 -9.57 5.20
C ILE A 82 0.28 -10.97 4.81
N GLY A 83 -0.51 -11.98 5.16
CA GLY A 83 -0.19 -13.38 4.96
C GLY A 83 -1.43 -14.25 4.91
N TRP A 84 -1.21 -15.54 4.84
CA TRP A 84 -2.24 -16.57 4.84
C TRP A 84 -2.49 -17.10 6.24
N GLU A 85 -3.72 -17.46 6.51
CA GLU A 85 -4.05 -18.29 7.65
C GLU A 85 -3.65 -19.75 7.38
N SER A 86 -3.38 -20.49 8.43
CA SER A 86 -3.00 -21.91 8.34
C SER A 86 -4.09 -22.81 7.74
N SER A 87 -5.34 -22.34 7.76
CA SER A 87 -6.51 -23.03 7.19
C SER A 87 -6.71 -22.82 5.69
N ASP A 88 -6.02 -21.85 5.09
CA ASP A 88 -6.17 -21.52 3.68
C ASP A 88 -5.65 -22.63 2.77
N THR A 89 -6.46 -23.04 1.80
CA THR A 89 -6.03 -23.99 0.78
C THR A 89 -5.03 -23.35 -0.17
N PRO A 90 -4.15 -24.11 -0.85
CA PRO A 90 -3.20 -23.56 -1.81
C PRO A 90 -3.84 -22.71 -2.91
N ASP A 91 -5.02 -23.08 -3.39
CA ASP A 91 -5.76 -22.31 -4.39
C ASP A 91 -6.27 -20.99 -3.82
N GLU A 92 -6.70 -20.96 -2.57
CA GLU A 92 -7.12 -19.74 -1.90
C GLU A 92 -5.94 -18.82 -1.63
N GLN A 93 -4.83 -19.36 -1.18
CA GLN A 93 -3.57 -18.64 -1.00
C GLN A 93 -3.12 -17.95 -2.28
N ALA A 94 -3.20 -18.64 -3.42
CA ALA A 94 -2.86 -18.09 -4.72
C ALA A 94 -3.80 -16.93 -5.11
N ARG A 95 -5.13 -17.10 -4.89
CA ARG A 95 -6.13 -16.06 -5.18
C ARG A 95 -5.95 -14.81 -4.33
N GLN A 96 -5.72 -14.96 -3.03
CA GLN A 96 -5.54 -13.85 -2.09
C GLN A 96 -4.31 -13.01 -2.48
N ARG A 97 -3.17 -13.66 -2.72
CA ARG A 97 -1.95 -12.98 -3.14
C ARG A 97 -2.09 -12.27 -4.48
N GLU A 98 -2.73 -12.92 -5.46
CA GLU A 98 -2.97 -12.31 -6.77
C GLU A 98 -3.92 -11.10 -6.67
N ALA A 99 -4.98 -11.18 -5.87
CA ALA A 99 -5.89 -10.06 -5.61
C ALA A 99 -5.14 -8.88 -5.00
N TRP A 100 -4.28 -9.15 -4.02
CA TRP A 100 -3.45 -8.15 -3.37
C TRP A 100 -2.48 -7.42 -4.32
N MET A 101 -1.80 -8.16 -5.20
CA MET A 101 -0.94 -7.57 -6.22
C MET A 101 -1.75 -6.80 -7.27
N THR A 102 -2.88 -7.35 -7.69
CA THR A 102 -3.74 -6.79 -8.74
C THR A 102 -4.32 -5.43 -8.32
N VAL A 103 -4.85 -5.30 -7.10
CA VAL A 103 -5.44 -4.04 -6.65
C VAL A 103 -4.42 -2.91 -6.61
N GLN A 104 -3.21 -3.18 -6.14
CA GLN A 104 -2.15 -2.17 -6.04
C GLN A 104 -1.57 -1.80 -7.40
N ARG A 105 -1.40 -2.78 -8.30
CA ARG A 105 -1.07 -2.51 -9.71
C ARG A 105 -2.18 -1.71 -10.40
N GLY A 106 -3.44 -1.96 -10.04
CA GLY A 106 -4.57 -1.14 -10.46
C GLY A 106 -4.46 0.32 -10.00
N HIS A 107 -3.96 0.55 -8.78
CA HIS A 107 -3.70 1.92 -8.30
C HIS A 107 -2.61 2.62 -9.14
N ALA A 108 -1.54 1.90 -9.50
CA ALA A 108 -0.51 2.42 -10.38
C ALA A 108 -1.08 2.87 -11.73
N VAL A 109 -1.84 1.99 -12.38
CA VAL A 109 -2.49 2.27 -13.68
C VAL A 109 -3.48 3.44 -13.58
N ALA A 110 -4.41 3.36 -12.63
CA ALA A 110 -5.49 4.34 -12.51
C ALA A 110 -5.01 5.76 -12.19
N ASN A 111 -3.82 5.89 -11.57
CA ASN A 111 -3.24 7.17 -11.18
C ASN A 111 -2.02 7.57 -12.03
N GLY A 112 -1.52 6.67 -12.88
CA GLY A 112 -0.36 6.91 -13.73
C GLY A 112 0.90 7.25 -12.94
N LEU A 113 1.17 6.48 -11.86
CA LEU A 113 2.34 6.68 -11.00
C LEU A 113 2.86 5.33 -10.46
N PRO A 114 4.15 5.24 -10.08
CA PRO A 114 4.71 4.00 -9.55
C PRO A 114 4.19 3.68 -8.15
N VAL A 115 4.16 2.38 -7.87
CA VAL A 115 3.78 1.82 -6.57
C VAL A 115 4.91 0.96 -6.04
N VAL A 116 5.30 1.19 -4.80
CA VAL A 116 6.28 0.40 -4.05
C VAL A 116 5.56 -0.28 -2.90
N THR A 117 5.55 -1.60 -2.90
CA THR A 117 4.92 -2.39 -1.85
C THR A 117 5.95 -3.23 -1.14
N VAL A 118 6.00 -3.10 0.19
CA VAL A 118 6.93 -3.85 1.03
C VAL A 118 6.13 -4.68 2.02
N ASN A 119 6.22 -6.01 1.89
CA ASN A 119 5.53 -6.95 2.76
C ASN A 119 6.51 -7.77 3.59
N ARG A 120 6.07 -8.17 4.75
CA ARG A 120 6.77 -9.07 5.66
C ARG A 120 6.88 -10.49 5.06
N VAL A 121 7.91 -11.22 5.46
CA VAL A 121 8.10 -12.67 5.23
C VAL A 121 8.15 -13.42 6.56
N GLY A 122 8.04 -14.74 6.52
CA GLY A 122 8.15 -15.62 7.67
C GLY A 122 6.80 -15.96 8.29
N HIS A 123 6.85 -16.59 9.44
CA HIS A 123 5.68 -17.07 10.18
C HIS A 123 5.62 -16.44 11.56
N GLU A 124 4.40 -16.16 12.02
CA GLU A 124 4.12 -15.70 13.37
C GLU A 124 3.03 -16.62 13.97
N GLU A 125 3.38 -17.28 15.05
CA GLU A 125 2.46 -18.16 15.77
C GLU A 125 1.37 -17.35 16.49
N ASP A 126 0.18 -17.89 16.58
CA ASP A 126 -0.88 -17.33 17.41
C ASP A 126 -0.59 -17.64 18.89
N PRO A 127 -0.28 -16.65 19.73
CA PRO A 127 0.02 -16.89 21.14
C PRO A 127 -1.17 -17.43 21.94
N SER A 128 -2.39 -17.31 21.41
CA SER A 128 -3.58 -17.90 22.04
C SER A 128 -3.74 -19.39 21.76
N GLY A 129 -3.05 -19.92 20.74
CA GLY A 129 -3.14 -21.28 20.28
C GLY A 129 -4.49 -21.65 19.64
N GLN A 130 -5.33 -20.66 19.31
CA GLN A 130 -6.63 -20.89 18.66
C GLN A 130 -6.51 -21.10 17.16
N THR A 131 -5.47 -20.56 16.56
CA THR A 131 -5.15 -20.70 15.13
C THR A 131 -3.73 -21.20 14.96
N GLY A 132 -3.36 -21.55 13.73
CA GLY A 132 -1.96 -21.91 13.40
C GLY A 132 -1.07 -20.68 13.14
N GLY A 133 -1.54 -19.46 13.44
CA GLY A 133 -0.81 -18.25 13.16
C GLY A 133 -0.90 -17.78 11.71
N ILE A 134 -0.02 -16.87 11.32
CA ILE A 134 0.00 -16.23 9.99
C ILE A 134 1.34 -16.51 9.32
N SER A 135 1.28 -17.00 8.09
CA SER A 135 2.44 -17.09 7.19
C SER A 135 2.44 -15.92 6.22
N PHE A 136 3.32 -14.96 6.45
CA PHE A 136 3.43 -13.77 5.59
C PHE A 136 3.99 -14.15 4.22
N TRP A 137 3.32 -13.71 3.16
CA TRP A 137 3.64 -14.16 1.80
C TRP A 137 4.69 -13.31 1.06
N GLY A 138 5.40 -12.43 1.76
CA GLY A 138 6.46 -11.63 1.13
C GLY A 138 5.99 -10.99 -0.17
N SER A 139 6.60 -11.38 -1.28
CA SER A 139 6.23 -10.93 -2.63
C SER A 139 6.21 -9.40 -2.76
N SER A 140 7.04 -8.69 -2.00
CA SER A 140 7.23 -7.25 -2.14
C SER A 140 7.50 -6.90 -3.59
N PHE A 141 6.99 -5.78 -4.09
CA PHE A 141 7.15 -5.46 -5.49
C PHE A 141 7.20 -3.95 -5.76
N VAL A 142 7.73 -3.62 -6.92
CA VAL A 142 7.66 -2.28 -7.51
C VAL A 142 6.92 -2.39 -8.83
N ALA A 143 5.86 -1.59 -8.98
CA ALA A 143 5.13 -1.47 -10.24
C ALA A 143 5.34 -0.08 -10.83
N GLY A 144 5.52 -0.02 -12.15
CA GLY A 144 5.55 1.23 -12.92
C GLY A 144 4.15 1.81 -13.16
N PRO A 145 4.07 2.99 -13.79
CA PRO A 145 2.82 3.76 -13.93
C PRO A 145 1.76 3.12 -14.86
N GLN A 146 2.09 2.03 -15.54
CA GLN A 146 1.16 1.22 -16.33
C GLN A 146 0.90 -0.14 -15.70
N GLY A 147 1.28 -0.34 -14.43
CA GLY A 147 1.09 -1.56 -13.67
C GLY A 147 2.08 -2.67 -14.01
N GLU A 148 3.07 -2.37 -14.86
CA GLU A 148 4.18 -3.28 -15.17
C GLU A 148 5.04 -3.55 -13.93
N LEU A 149 5.44 -4.79 -13.72
CA LEU A 149 6.34 -5.14 -12.62
C LEU A 149 7.77 -4.75 -13.00
N LEU A 150 8.35 -3.79 -12.28
CA LEU A 150 9.75 -3.42 -12.37
C LEU A 150 10.61 -4.36 -11.52
N TYR A 151 10.06 -4.85 -10.43
CA TYR A 151 10.69 -5.80 -9.52
C TYR A 151 9.63 -6.58 -8.74
N GLN A 152 9.96 -7.83 -8.40
CA GLN A 152 9.19 -8.65 -7.46
C GLN A 152 10.14 -9.51 -6.63
N ALA A 153 10.02 -9.42 -5.32
CA ALA A 153 10.76 -10.21 -4.36
C ALA A 153 10.21 -11.64 -4.23
N PRO A 154 11.00 -12.59 -3.72
CA PRO A 154 10.53 -13.90 -3.31
C PRO A 154 9.41 -13.82 -2.27
N CYS A 155 8.65 -14.92 -2.13
CA CYS A 155 7.57 -15.03 -1.16
C CYS A 155 8.03 -15.55 0.21
N ASP A 156 9.23 -16.10 0.32
CA ASP A 156 9.70 -16.92 1.44
C ASP A 156 11.04 -16.50 2.04
N SER A 157 11.66 -15.47 1.50
CA SER A 157 12.98 -15.04 1.95
C SER A 157 13.12 -13.52 2.03
N GLU A 158 13.90 -13.06 2.98
CA GLU A 158 14.29 -11.66 3.09
C GLU A 158 15.24 -11.28 1.95
N VAL A 159 15.05 -10.09 1.40
CA VAL A 159 15.87 -9.57 0.32
C VAL A 159 16.01 -8.06 0.42
N GLU A 160 17.17 -7.58 0.04
CA GLU A 160 17.43 -6.17 -0.23
C GLU A 160 17.53 -5.97 -1.74
N ALA A 161 16.83 -4.99 -2.28
CA ALA A 161 16.86 -4.67 -3.71
C ALA A 161 16.93 -3.17 -3.93
N ILE A 162 17.67 -2.76 -4.94
CA ILE A 162 17.69 -1.41 -5.47
C ILE A 162 16.96 -1.43 -6.80
N VAL A 163 15.94 -0.59 -6.93
CA VAL A 163 15.10 -0.53 -8.12
C VAL A 163 15.07 0.90 -8.65
N ASP A 164 15.47 1.08 -9.89
CA ASP A 164 15.39 2.38 -10.55
C ASP A 164 13.94 2.68 -10.97
N ILE A 165 13.43 3.85 -10.58
CA ILE A 165 12.09 4.31 -10.92
C ILE A 165 12.22 5.60 -11.74
N ASP A 166 11.81 5.54 -13.00
CA ASP A 166 11.76 6.73 -13.88
C ASP A 166 10.46 7.53 -13.65
N LEU A 167 10.55 8.61 -12.90
CA LEU A 167 9.41 9.52 -12.66
C LEU A 167 8.98 10.25 -13.94
N GLY A 168 9.90 10.45 -14.90
CA GLY A 168 9.57 11.01 -16.22
C GLY A 168 8.60 10.14 -17.00
N ARG A 169 8.66 8.82 -16.79
CA ARG A 169 7.71 7.87 -17.38
C ARG A 169 6.26 8.12 -16.91
N SER A 170 6.07 8.47 -15.65
CA SER A 170 4.75 8.81 -15.11
C SER A 170 4.13 10.01 -15.82
N GLU A 171 4.94 11.04 -16.07
CA GLU A 171 4.52 12.23 -16.80
C GLU A 171 4.12 11.89 -18.25
N GLN A 172 4.89 11.05 -18.94
CA GLN A 172 4.57 10.59 -20.29
C GLN A 172 3.25 9.81 -20.33
N VAL A 173 3.06 8.85 -19.42
CA VAL A 173 1.85 8.03 -19.35
C VAL A 173 0.61 8.89 -19.08
N ARG A 174 0.70 9.85 -18.15
CA ARG A 174 -0.40 10.78 -17.84
C ARG A 174 -0.75 11.69 -19.02
N ARG A 175 0.20 12.02 -19.89
CA ARG A 175 -0.06 12.77 -21.12
C ARG A 175 -0.75 11.92 -22.17
N TRP A 176 -0.35 10.67 -22.34
CA TRP A 176 -0.97 9.76 -23.29
C TRP A 176 -2.37 9.32 -22.86
N TRP A 177 -2.52 9.01 -21.57
CA TRP A 177 -3.77 8.56 -20.97
C TRP A 177 -4.14 9.47 -19.79
N PRO A 178 -4.82 10.57 -20.05
CA PRO A 178 -5.06 11.61 -19.05
C PRO A 178 -6.25 11.26 -18.13
N PHE A 179 -6.20 10.11 -17.48
CA PHE A 179 -7.28 9.59 -16.61
C PHE A 179 -7.70 10.59 -15.53
N LEU A 180 -6.74 11.31 -14.93
CA LEU A 180 -7.04 12.30 -13.88
C LEU A 180 -7.80 13.50 -14.42
N ARG A 181 -7.50 13.96 -15.66
CA ARG A 181 -8.19 15.06 -16.32
C ARG A 181 -9.63 14.68 -16.69
N ASP A 182 -9.82 13.47 -17.18
CA ASP A 182 -11.09 13.02 -17.79
C ASP A 182 -12.08 12.46 -16.74
N ARG A 183 -11.78 12.64 -15.45
CA ARG A 183 -12.69 12.24 -14.37
C ARG A 183 -13.99 13.06 -14.42
N ARG A 184 -15.11 12.38 -14.29
CA ARG A 184 -16.45 13.00 -14.18
C ARG A 184 -16.74 13.36 -12.71
N ILE A 185 -16.00 14.38 -12.22
CA ILE A 185 -16.12 14.83 -10.81
C ILE A 185 -17.52 15.27 -10.42
N ASP A 186 -18.31 15.68 -11.40
CA ASP A 186 -19.72 16.04 -11.29
C ASP A 186 -20.65 14.83 -11.00
N ALA A 187 -20.15 13.61 -11.11
CA ALA A 187 -20.92 12.37 -10.95
C ALA A 187 -20.43 11.48 -9.79
N TYR A 188 -19.51 11.98 -8.94
CA TYR A 188 -18.90 11.16 -7.89
C TYR A 188 -19.35 11.48 -6.46
N ASP A 189 -20.42 12.26 -6.27
CA ASP A 189 -20.89 12.67 -4.94
C ASP A 189 -21.26 11.47 -4.06
N ASP A 190 -21.73 10.39 -4.66
CA ASP A 190 -22.14 9.18 -3.97
C ASP A 190 -20.97 8.35 -3.42
N LEU A 191 -19.71 8.63 -3.83
CA LEU A 191 -18.52 7.94 -3.26
C LEU A 191 -18.36 8.15 -1.77
N THR A 192 -18.96 9.17 -1.19
CA THR A 192 -18.92 9.42 0.26
C THR A 192 -20.03 8.68 1.02
N LYS A 193 -20.96 8.05 0.33
CA LYS A 193 -22.01 7.23 0.91
C LYS A 193 -21.53 5.80 1.09
N ARG A 194 -22.00 5.13 2.13
CA ARG A 194 -21.71 3.71 2.35
C ARG A 194 -22.48 2.81 1.38
N PHE A 195 -23.71 3.19 1.06
CA PHE A 195 -24.62 2.53 0.11
C PHE A 195 -25.38 3.60 -0.68
N ILE A 196 -25.80 3.26 -1.88
CA ILE A 196 -26.66 4.07 -2.75
C ILE A 196 -28.00 3.32 -2.80
N ASP A 197 -29.07 3.94 -2.27
CA ASP A 197 -30.43 3.43 -2.29
C ASP A 197 -31.14 3.77 -3.61
#